data_6b8b82a1f57cf95f6c31145cbe42d894
#
_entry.id   6b8b82a1f57cf95f6c31145cbe42d894
#
_cell.length_a   1.000
_cell.length_b   1.000
_cell.length_c   1.000
_cell.angle_alpha   90.00
_cell.angle_beta   90.00
_cell.angle_gamma   90.00
#
_symmetry.space_group_name_H-M   'P 1'
#
loop_
_entity.id
_entity.type
_entity.pdbx_description
1 polymer ?
#
loop_
_entity_poly.entity_id
_entity_poly.type
_entity_poly.pdbx_seq_one_letter_code
_entity_poly.pdbx_strand_id
1 'polypeptide(L)'
;MSKTAFASLIISKLKAAIGTDGSIYTSDTPTKAQQAIANAITEYLVANTSVKISYTGVLTSGTGADSVVDDTMKIQGKCSTIGKPSDFLSWVNDIQSAIAPSFSVISPGAKGVIVSFKPFNPTTKALTISQSDLLSAYQNNIDNPVQVVWEVICGKILDWLNSASGKNPSAVSLTATRTGVSSGTASLVSISVS
;
A
#
# COMPACT_ATOMS: atom_id res chain seq x y z
N MET A 1 -1.51 -3.66 -12.67
CA MET A 1 -0.78 -4.93 -12.46
C MET A 1 -1.62 -5.90 -11.66
N SER A 2 -1.41 -7.19 -11.84
CA SER A 2 -2.22 -8.24 -11.23
C SER A 2 -1.58 -8.77 -9.94
N LYS A 3 -2.38 -9.48 -9.12
CA LYS A 3 -1.88 -10.25 -7.98
C LYS A 3 -0.70 -11.15 -8.34
N THR A 4 -0.68 -11.69 -9.57
CA THR A 4 0.41 -12.52 -10.11
C THR A 4 1.72 -11.74 -10.21
N ALA A 5 1.70 -10.51 -10.75
CA ALA A 5 2.90 -9.68 -10.85
C ALA A 5 3.41 -9.27 -9.45
N PHE A 6 2.52 -8.99 -8.52
CA PHE A 6 2.88 -8.70 -7.14
C PHE A 6 3.53 -9.90 -6.45
N ALA A 7 2.93 -11.08 -6.57
CA ALA A 7 3.49 -12.32 -6.06
C ALA A 7 4.87 -12.63 -6.65
N SER A 8 5.02 -12.49 -7.96
CA SER A 8 6.29 -12.71 -8.65
C SER A 8 7.39 -11.75 -8.18
N LEU A 9 7.03 -10.49 -7.89
CA LEU A 9 7.97 -9.52 -7.32
C LEU A 9 8.45 -9.95 -5.93
N ILE A 10 7.53 -10.37 -5.06
CA ILE A 10 7.88 -10.87 -3.71
C ILE A 10 8.81 -12.08 -3.83
N ILE A 11 8.47 -13.07 -4.66
CA ILE A 11 9.28 -14.27 -4.86
C ILE A 11 10.67 -13.92 -5.40
N SER A 12 10.74 -13.00 -6.36
CA SER A 12 12.03 -12.54 -6.90
C SER A 12 12.92 -11.89 -5.82
N LYS A 13 12.34 -11.01 -4.99
CA LYS A 13 13.08 -10.38 -3.89
C LYS A 13 13.50 -11.39 -2.82
N LEU A 14 12.64 -12.36 -2.52
CA LEU A 14 12.99 -13.47 -1.60
C LEU A 14 14.15 -14.30 -2.15
N LYS A 15 14.07 -14.72 -3.41
CA LYS A 15 15.15 -15.48 -4.06
C LYS A 15 16.48 -14.71 -4.04
N ALA A 16 16.44 -13.42 -4.31
CA ALA A 16 17.63 -12.58 -4.26
C ALA A 16 18.21 -12.43 -2.84
N ALA A 17 17.35 -12.42 -1.80
CA ALA A 17 17.78 -12.19 -0.42
C ALA A 17 18.28 -13.45 0.29
N ILE A 18 17.66 -14.61 0.03
CA ILE A 18 17.91 -15.86 0.76
C ILE A 18 18.36 -17.04 -0.10
N GLY A 19 18.51 -16.84 -1.42
CA GLY A 19 18.87 -17.88 -2.37
C GLY A 19 17.69 -18.73 -2.85
N THR A 20 17.92 -19.48 -3.92
CA THR A 20 16.86 -20.28 -4.57
C THR A 20 16.65 -21.65 -3.94
N ASP A 21 17.62 -22.16 -3.24
CA ASP A 21 17.68 -23.55 -2.74
C ASP A 21 17.61 -23.68 -1.22
N GLY A 22 17.46 -22.56 -0.50
CA GLY A 22 17.43 -22.58 0.96
C GLY A 22 18.75 -22.99 1.60
N SER A 23 19.80 -23.19 0.83
CA SER A 23 21.10 -23.69 1.31
C SER A 23 21.88 -22.67 2.14
N ILE A 24 21.47 -21.41 2.11
CA ILE A 24 22.09 -20.35 2.92
C ILE A 24 21.19 -20.04 4.12
N TYR A 25 21.02 -21.01 5.01
CA TYR A 25 20.40 -20.76 6.30
C TYR A 25 21.47 -20.18 7.25
N THR A 26 21.43 -18.86 7.39
CA THR A 26 22.17 -18.15 8.44
C THR A 26 21.20 -17.69 9.51
N SER A 27 21.68 -17.30 10.68
CA SER A 27 20.85 -16.71 11.74
C SER A 27 20.06 -15.47 11.26
N ASP A 28 20.53 -14.80 10.21
CA ASP A 28 19.93 -13.59 9.64
C ASP A 28 18.88 -13.88 8.56
N THR A 29 18.73 -15.12 8.12
CA THR A 29 17.82 -15.49 7.00
C THR A 29 16.39 -15.02 7.23
N PRO A 30 15.76 -15.17 8.41
CA PRO A 30 14.43 -14.66 8.67
C PRO A 30 14.32 -13.14 8.50
N THR A 31 15.30 -12.39 9.02
CA THR A 31 15.32 -10.92 8.90
C THR A 31 15.47 -10.48 7.45
N LYS A 32 16.33 -11.13 6.67
CA LYS A 32 16.51 -10.85 5.24
C LYS A 32 15.24 -11.13 4.45
N ALA A 33 14.55 -12.22 4.73
CA ALA A 33 13.28 -12.56 4.10
C ALA A 33 12.21 -11.51 4.40
N GLN A 34 12.06 -11.11 5.65
CA GLN A 34 11.11 -10.08 6.08
C GLN A 34 11.39 -8.73 5.41
N GLN A 35 12.65 -8.34 5.33
CA GLN A 35 13.05 -7.12 4.63
C GLN A 35 12.80 -7.21 3.13
N ALA A 36 13.03 -8.35 2.50
CA ALA A 36 12.77 -8.58 1.09
C ALA A 36 11.27 -8.42 0.75
N ILE A 37 10.39 -8.98 1.60
CA ILE A 37 8.94 -8.84 1.47
C ILE A 37 8.53 -7.37 1.62
N ALA A 38 9.02 -6.67 2.66
CA ALA A 38 8.73 -5.27 2.86
C ALA A 38 9.18 -4.39 1.68
N ASN A 39 10.34 -4.68 1.11
CA ASN A 39 10.85 -4.00 -0.07
C ASN A 39 9.99 -4.27 -1.31
N ALA A 40 9.55 -5.50 -1.52
CA ALA A 40 8.66 -5.86 -2.62
C ALA A 40 7.31 -5.14 -2.51
N ILE A 41 6.71 -5.12 -1.32
CA ILE A 41 5.46 -4.39 -1.06
C ILE A 41 5.65 -2.89 -1.35
N THR A 42 6.76 -2.31 -0.88
CA THR A 42 7.10 -0.91 -1.13
C THR A 42 7.15 -0.62 -2.61
N GLU A 43 7.96 -1.37 -3.35
CA GLU A 43 8.17 -1.18 -4.78
C GLU A 43 6.85 -1.33 -5.56
N TYR A 44 6.08 -2.37 -5.24
CA TYR A 44 4.80 -2.60 -5.89
C TYR A 44 3.82 -1.46 -5.65
N LEU A 45 3.61 -1.06 -4.40
CA LEU A 45 2.61 -0.05 -4.05
C LEU A 45 2.99 1.34 -4.57
N VAL A 46 4.24 1.74 -4.46
CA VAL A 46 4.70 3.05 -4.99
C VAL A 46 4.51 3.12 -6.50
N ALA A 47 4.79 2.02 -7.21
CA ALA A 47 4.64 1.99 -8.66
C ALA A 47 3.16 1.98 -9.13
N ASN A 48 2.27 1.33 -8.38
CA ASN A 48 0.95 0.95 -8.87
C ASN A 48 -0.23 1.61 -8.14
N THR A 49 0.01 2.39 -7.08
CA THR A 49 -1.08 3.07 -6.37
C THR A 49 -1.31 4.47 -6.91
N SER A 50 -2.54 4.74 -7.31
CA SER A 50 -3.04 6.06 -7.68
C SER A 50 -4.08 6.51 -6.67
N VAL A 51 -4.02 7.77 -6.27
CA VAL A 51 -4.96 8.40 -5.34
C VAL A 51 -5.58 9.60 -6.02
N LYS A 52 -6.90 9.57 -6.18
CA LYS A 52 -7.66 10.70 -6.70
C LYS A 52 -8.33 11.42 -5.54
N ILE A 53 -8.09 12.72 -5.45
CA ILE A 53 -8.73 13.60 -4.50
C ILE A 53 -9.45 14.74 -5.21
N SER A 54 -10.48 15.27 -4.55
CA SER A 54 -11.17 16.49 -4.94
C SER A 54 -11.00 17.50 -3.82
N TYR A 55 -10.62 18.72 -4.15
CA TYR A 55 -10.45 19.79 -3.17
C TYR A 55 -10.99 21.12 -3.68
N THR A 56 -11.48 21.92 -2.72
CA THR A 56 -12.06 23.24 -2.95
C THR A 56 -11.39 24.27 -2.05
N GLY A 57 -11.61 25.53 -2.30
CA GLY A 57 -11.11 26.60 -1.44
C GLY A 57 -9.66 26.99 -1.67
N VAL A 58 -9.10 26.61 -2.79
CA VAL A 58 -7.76 26.97 -3.18
C VAL A 58 -7.80 28.24 -4.03
N LEU A 59 -7.45 29.34 -3.43
CA LEU A 59 -7.45 30.61 -4.15
C LEU A 59 -6.27 30.71 -5.11
N THR A 60 -6.60 31.04 -6.32
CA THR A 60 -5.71 31.80 -7.17
C THR A 60 -5.78 33.26 -6.71
N SER A 61 -4.67 33.95 -6.65
CA SER A 61 -4.61 35.37 -6.30
C SER A 61 -5.70 36.19 -6.99
N GLY A 62 -6.67 36.70 -6.22
CA GLY A 62 -7.75 37.53 -6.72
C GLY A 62 -9.13 36.90 -6.61
N THR A 63 -10.09 37.67 -6.42
CA THR A 63 -11.53 37.53 -6.28
C THR A 63 -12.21 36.51 -7.22
N GLY A 64 -11.95 35.25 -7.10
CA GLY A 64 -12.61 34.22 -7.89
C GLY A 64 -13.21 33.13 -7.00
N ALA A 65 -14.40 32.67 -7.35
CA ALA A 65 -15.02 31.52 -6.71
C ALA A 65 -14.13 30.29 -6.82
N ASP A 66 -14.01 29.57 -5.73
CA ASP A 66 -13.24 28.33 -5.66
C ASP A 66 -13.82 27.30 -6.60
N SER A 67 -13.03 26.89 -7.56
CA SER A 67 -13.40 25.75 -8.41
C SER A 67 -12.98 24.47 -7.74
N VAL A 68 -13.80 23.43 -7.84
CA VAL A 68 -13.42 22.07 -7.49
C VAL A 68 -12.28 21.64 -8.40
N VAL A 69 -11.22 21.10 -7.81
CA VAL A 69 -10.07 20.55 -8.53
C VAL A 69 -9.97 19.08 -8.20
N ASP A 70 -10.04 18.25 -9.23
CA ASP A 70 -9.71 16.84 -9.14
C ASP A 70 -8.24 16.63 -9.49
N ASP A 71 -7.53 15.92 -8.66
CA ASP A 71 -6.12 15.63 -8.88
C ASP A 71 -5.81 14.16 -8.62
N THR A 72 -4.88 13.62 -9.41
CA THR A 72 -4.42 12.23 -9.27
C THR A 72 -2.97 12.22 -8.81
N MET A 73 -2.74 11.63 -7.67
CA MET A 73 -1.45 11.65 -7.00
C MET A 73 -0.88 10.25 -6.84
N LYS A 74 0.42 10.18 -6.67
CA LYS A 74 1.14 8.95 -6.31
C LYS A 74 1.42 8.93 -4.81
N ILE A 75 1.43 7.73 -4.26
CA ILE A 75 1.89 7.53 -2.90
C ILE A 75 3.40 7.50 -2.84
N GLN A 76 3.91 7.85 -1.67
CA GLN A 76 5.31 7.69 -1.31
C GLN A 76 5.43 7.07 0.07
N GLY A 77 6.53 6.46 0.36
CA GLY A 77 6.79 5.82 1.63
C GLY A 77 7.51 4.50 1.47
N LYS A 78 7.69 3.84 2.59
CA LYS A 78 8.41 2.57 2.64
C LYS A 78 7.72 1.66 3.65
N CYS A 79 7.33 0.47 3.24
CA CYS A 79 6.76 -0.52 4.13
C CYS A 79 7.74 -0.82 5.27
N SER A 80 7.26 -0.81 6.49
CA SER A 80 8.07 -1.21 7.64
C SER A 80 8.38 -2.71 7.56
N THR A 81 9.49 -3.11 8.15
CA THR A 81 9.85 -4.53 8.24
C THR A 81 8.78 -5.27 9.03
N ILE A 82 8.28 -6.36 8.45
CA ILE A 82 7.24 -7.18 9.06
C ILE A 82 7.94 -8.10 10.08
N GLY A 83 7.49 -8.09 11.32
CA GLY A 83 8.10 -8.87 12.39
C GLY A 83 8.03 -10.38 12.13
N LYS A 84 8.84 -11.16 12.88
CA LYS A 84 8.77 -12.61 12.83
C LYS A 84 7.41 -13.07 13.39
N PRO A 85 6.61 -13.79 12.63
CA PRO A 85 5.28 -14.22 13.08
C PRO A 85 5.37 -15.27 14.18
N SER A 86 4.44 -15.23 15.13
CA SER A 86 4.19 -16.36 16.03
C SER A 86 3.55 -17.52 15.28
N ASP A 87 2.70 -17.18 14.31
CA ASP A 87 2.08 -18.08 13.36
C ASP A 87 1.86 -17.38 12.03
N PHE A 88 1.61 -18.14 10.97
CA PHE A 88 1.49 -17.61 9.62
C PHE A 88 0.28 -16.68 9.42
N LEU A 89 -0.86 -16.97 10.08
CA LEU A 89 -2.07 -16.15 9.95
C LEU A 89 -1.92 -14.81 10.66
N SER A 90 -1.31 -14.81 11.84
CA SER A 90 -0.95 -13.57 12.56
C SER A 90 -0.02 -12.71 11.72
N TRP A 91 0.94 -13.34 11.04
CA TRP A 91 1.89 -12.64 10.18
C TRP A 91 1.24 -11.90 9.01
N VAL A 92 0.20 -12.48 8.40
CA VAL A 92 -0.54 -11.78 7.34
C VAL A 92 -1.24 -10.53 7.86
N ASN A 93 -1.76 -10.56 9.09
CA ASN A 93 -2.30 -9.37 9.75
C ASN A 93 -1.23 -8.32 10.04
N ASP A 94 -0.01 -8.76 10.34
CA ASP A 94 1.13 -7.86 10.56
C ASP A 94 1.53 -7.13 9.27
N ILE A 95 1.33 -7.72 8.10
CA ILE A 95 1.51 -7.06 6.80
C ILE A 95 0.62 -5.81 6.69
N GLN A 96 -0.65 -5.91 7.05
CA GLN A 96 -1.55 -4.76 7.07
C GLN A 96 -1.04 -3.65 7.99
N SER A 97 -0.61 -4.02 9.20
CA SER A 97 -0.04 -3.08 10.17
C SER A 97 1.26 -2.43 9.70
N ALA A 98 2.02 -3.12 8.86
CA ALA A 98 3.24 -2.58 8.27
C ALA A 98 2.97 -1.64 7.08
N ILE A 99 1.87 -1.85 6.35
CA ILE A 99 1.51 -1.05 5.18
C ILE A 99 0.84 0.27 5.59
N ALA A 100 -0.19 0.20 6.43
CA ALA A 100 -1.09 1.32 6.67
C ALA A 100 -0.42 2.63 7.14
N PRO A 101 0.49 2.64 8.14
CA PRO A 101 1.13 3.86 8.60
C PRO A 101 2.28 4.33 7.72
N SER A 102 2.77 3.47 6.82
CA SER A 102 4.06 3.64 6.16
C SER A 102 4.01 4.47 4.90
N PHE A 103 2.83 4.61 4.30
CA PHE A 103 2.65 5.35 3.06
C PHE A 103 1.92 6.67 3.30
N SER A 104 2.27 7.65 2.48
CA SER A 104 1.64 8.97 2.49
C SER A 104 1.52 9.51 1.07
N VAL A 105 0.58 10.40 0.89
CA VAL A 105 0.55 11.33 -0.23
C VAL A 105 1.05 12.65 0.29
N ILE A 106 2.07 13.20 -0.35
CA ILE A 106 2.54 14.57 -0.15
C ILE A 106 2.90 15.09 -1.53
N SER A 107 2.05 15.89 -2.08
CA SER A 107 2.22 16.38 -3.45
C SER A 107 1.76 17.81 -3.58
N PRO A 108 2.46 18.63 -4.37
CA PRO A 108 1.91 19.89 -4.82
C PRO A 108 0.73 19.56 -5.75
N GLY A 109 -0.46 19.98 -5.36
CA GLY A 109 -1.64 19.91 -6.20
C GLY A 109 -1.54 20.87 -7.39
N ALA A 110 -2.44 20.71 -8.35
CA ALA A 110 -2.47 21.46 -9.61
C ALA A 110 -2.44 23.00 -9.45
N LYS A 111 -2.82 23.53 -8.28
CA LYS A 111 -2.80 24.97 -7.97
C LYS A 111 -1.71 25.36 -6.96
N GLY A 112 -0.68 24.54 -6.75
CA GLY A 112 0.40 24.83 -5.83
C GLY A 112 0.04 24.67 -4.36
N VAL A 113 -1.04 23.98 -4.05
CA VAL A 113 -1.42 23.57 -2.70
C VAL A 113 -0.74 22.28 -2.36
N ILE A 114 -0.11 22.19 -1.21
CA ILE A 114 0.41 20.91 -0.73
C ILE A 114 -0.71 20.14 -0.12
N VAL A 115 -0.95 18.95 -0.67
CA VAL A 115 -1.88 17.97 -0.13
C VAL A 115 -1.09 16.90 0.59
N SER A 116 -1.44 16.66 1.85
CA SER A 116 -0.78 15.65 2.68
C SER A 116 -1.80 14.79 3.43
N PHE A 117 -1.71 13.48 3.29
CA PHE A 117 -2.51 12.55 4.06
C PHE A 117 -1.96 11.13 4.03
N LYS A 118 -2.49 10.28 4.92
CA LYS A 118 -2.24 8.83 4.94
C LYS A 118 -3.36 8.14 4.18
N PRO A 119 -3.08 7.48 3.05
CA PRO A 119 -4.14 6.93 2.20
C PRO A 119 -4.79 5.66 2.78
N PHE A 120 -4.09 4.90 3.60
CA PHE A 120 -4.56 3.63 4.12
C PHE A 120 -4.98 3.71 5.58
N ASN A 121 -6.01 2.95 5.94
CA ASN A 121 -6.56 2.94 7.29
C ASN A 121 -5.72 2.07 8.25
N PRO A 122 -5.12 2.65 9.31
CA PRO A 122 -4.27 1.90 10.23
C PRO A 122 -5.06 1.04 11.24
N THR A 123 -6.35 1.31 11.41
CA THR A 123 -7.12 0.78 12.55
C THR A 123 -7.97 -0.44 12.21
N THR A 124 -8.25 -0.68 10.94
CA THR A 124 -9.15 -1.75 10.54
C THR A 124 -8.37 -3.02 10.22
N LYS A 125 -8.42 -4.00 11.09
CA LYS A 125 -7.91 -5.36 10.81
C LYS A 125 -8.87 -6.09 9.89
N ALA A 126 -8.85 -5.75 8.61
CA ALA A 126 -9.76 -6.30 7.60
C ALA A 126 -9.09 -7.31 6.65
N LEU A 127 -7.78 -7.47 6.75
CA LEU A 127 -7.06 -8.46 5.98
C LEU A 127 -7.22 -9.82 6.64
N THR A 128 -8.18 -10.60 6.16
CA THR A 128 -8.42 -11.96 6.62
C THR A 128 -8.03 -12.96 5.55
N ILE A 129 -7.11 -13.84 5.87
CA ILE A 129 -6.77 -15.02 5.06
C ILE A 129 -7.08 -16.24 5.91
N SER A 130 -7.88 -17.15 5.38
CA SER A 130 -8.14 -18.43 6.07
C SER A 130 -7.05 -19.43 5.75
N GLN A 131 -6.80 -20.32 6.69
CA GLN A 131 -5.89 -21.44 6.45
C GLN A 131 -6.38 -22.34 5.31
N SER A 132 -7.70 -22.48 5.15
CA SER A 132 -8.29 -23.24 4.06
C SER A 132 -8.02 -22.66 2.68
N ASP A 133 -8.02 -21.30 2.55
CA ASP A 133 -7.70 -20.65 1.26
C ASP A 133 -6.27 -20.96 0.82
N LEU A 134 -5.33 -20.91 1.76
CA LEU A 134 -3.91 -21.19 1.49
C LEU A 134 -3.66 -22.66 1.22
N LEU A 135 -4.29 -23.54 1.99
CA LEU A 135 -4.16 -24.99 1.82
C LEU A 135 -4.73 -25.45 0.47
N SER A 136 -5.91 -24.95 0.11
CA SER A 136 -6.54 -25.24 -1.18
C SER A 136 -5.69 -24.73 -2.35
N ALA A 137 -5.13 -23.52 -2.24
CA ALA A 137 -4.24 -23.00 -3.26
C ALA A 137 -2.98 -23.86 -3.42
N TYR A 138 -2.37 -24.28 -2.32
CA TYR A 138 -1.20 -25.14 -2.31
C TYR A 138 -1.49 -26.51 -2.93
N GLN A 139 -2.57 -27.17 -2.51
CA GLN A 139 -2.92 -28.53 -2.94
C GLN A 139 -3.33 -28.59 -4.42
N ASN A 140 -3.97 -27.55 -4.93
CA ASN A 140 -4.45 -27.52 -6.31
C ASN A 140 -3.37 -27.10 -7.33
N ASN A 141 -2.16 -26.78 -6.90
CA ASN A 141 -1.10 -26.29 -7.79
C ASN A 141 0.27 -26.88 -7.43
N ILE A 142 0.39 -28.19 -7.68
CA ILE A 142 1.59 -28.97 -7.34
C ILE A 142 2.83 -28.47 -8.08
N ASP A 143 2.68 -27.94 -9.29
CA ASP A 143 3.79 -27.51 -10.12
C ASP A 143 4.41 -26.16 -9.68
N ASN A 144 3.61 -25.28 -9.07
CA ASN A 144 4.09 -23.99 -8.60
C ASN A 144 3.39 -23.48 -7.33
N PRO A 145 3.45 -24.25 -6.23
CA PRO A 145 2.68 -23.97 -5.01
C PRO A 145 3.06 -22.65 -4.35
N VAL A 146 4.33 -22.26 -4.41
CA VAL A 146 4.81 -21.00 -3.82
C VAL A 146 4.21 -19.78 -4.51
N GLN A 147 4.17 -19.78 -5.84
CA GLN A 147 3.56 -18.71 -6.62
C GLN A 147 2.09 -18.53 -6.25
N VAL A 148 1.34 -19.60 -6.18
CA VAL A 148 -0.11 -19.57 -5.94
C VAL A 148 -0.44 -19.13 -4.52
N VAL A 149 0.32 -19.56 -3.53
CA VAL A 149 0.17 -19.09 -2.14
C VAL A 149 0.39 -17.59 -2.06
N TRP A 150 1.45 -17.08 -2.70
CA TRP A 150 1.69 -15.64 -2.74
C TRP A 150 0.63 -14.88 -3.53
N GLU A 151 0.06 -15.47 -4.58
CA GLU A 151 -1.06 -14.84 -5.31
C GLU A 151 -2.31 -14.69 -4.44
N VAL A 152 -2.62 -15.66 -3.59
CA VAL A 152 -3.71 -15.55 -2.61
C VAL A 152 -3.44 -14.41 -1.64
N ILE A 153 -2.25 -14.35 -1.06
CA ILE A 153 -1.86 -13.30 -0.11
C ILE A 153 -1.93 -11.92 -0.78
N CYS A 154 -1.30 -11.77 -1.93
CA CYS A 154 -1.28 -10.52 -2.68
C CYS A 154 -2.68 -10.09 -3.12
N GLY A 155 -3.53 -11.04 -3.55
CA GLY A 155 -4.92 -10.77 -3.88
C GLY A 155 -5.67 -10.17 -2.71
N LYS A 156 -5.59 -10.77 -1.53
CA LYS A 156 -6.22 -10.25 -0.31
C LYS A 156 -5.69 -8.89 0.12
N ILE A 157 -4.38 -8.64 -0.04
CA ILE A 157 -3.80 -7.30 0.22
C ILE A 157 -4.42 -6.27 -0.73
N LEU A 158 -4.49 -6.57 -2.02
CA LEU A 158 -5.06 -5.66 -3.02
C LEU A 158 -6.55 -5.43 -2.79
N ASP A 159 -7.31 -6.47 -2.48
CA ASP A 159 -8.73 -6.37 -2.15
C ASP A 159 -8.96 -5.46 -0.94
N TRP A 160 -8.15 -5.64 0.11
CA TRP A 160 -8.22 -4.78 1.28
C TRP A 160 -7.87 -3.33 0.95
N LEU A 161 -6.78 -3.06 0.25
CA LEU A 161 -6.35 -1.70 -0.12
C LEU A 161 -7.39 -0.98 -1.00
N ASN A 162 -8.11 -1.71 -1.84
CA ASN A 162 -9.18 -1.17 -2.68
C ASN A 162 -10.54 -1.08 -1.98
N SER A 163 -10.71 -1.71 -0.83
CA SER A 163 -11.96 -1.70 -0.07
C SER A 163 -12.21 -0.39 0.66
N ALA A 164 -13.45 -0.14 1.03
CA ALA A 164 -13.80 1.02 1.86
C ALA A 164 -13.12 0.97 3.24
N SER A 165 -12.91 -0.23 3.79
CA SER A 165 -12.24 -0.42 5.08
C SER A 165 -10.72 -0.21 5.03
N GLY A 166 -10.09 -0.40 3.88
CA GLY A 166 -8.66 -0.17 3.69
C GLY A 166 -8.31 1.30 3.44
N LYS A 167 -9.28 2.11 3.05
CA LYS A 167 -9.10 3.54 2.78
C LYS A 167 -9.24 4.36 4.04
N ASN A 168 -8.46 5.43 4.14
CA ASN A 168 -8.58 6.39 5.23
C ASN A 168 -9.24 7.68 4.73
N PRO A 169 -10.57 7.82 4.86
CA PRO A 169 -11.29 8.95 4.27
C PRO A 169 -11.11 10.28 5.02
N SER A 170 -10.58 10.25 6.24
CA SER A 170 -10.72 11.38 7.16
C SER A 170 -9.45 12.23 7.36
N ALA A 171 -8.38 11.99 6.64
CA ALA A 171 -7.10 12.58 7.00
C ALA A 171 -6.41 13.36 5.86
N VAL A 172 -7.17 14.15 5.11
CA VAL A 172 -6.58 15.01 4.08
C VAL A 172 -6.27 16.38 4.68
N SER A 173 -5.00 16.75 4.69
CA SER A 173 -4.53 18.09 5.09
C SER A 173 -4.17 18.89 3.85
N LEU A 174 -4.62 20.13 3.80
CA LEU A 174 -4.23 21.10 2.80
C LEU A 174 -3.32 22.16 3.44
N THR A 175 -2.18 22.40 2.84
CA THR A 175 -1.30 23.51 3.24
C THR A 175 -1.01 24.36 2.03
N ALA A 176 -1.28 25.64 2.14
CA ALA A 176 -0.99 26.58 1.07
C ALA A 176 0.47 27.03 1.13
N THR A 177 1.14 27.01 -0.01
CA THR A 177 2.49 27.54 -0.15
C THR A 177 2.52 28.98 -0.69
N ARG A 178 1.35 29.56 -1.01
CA ARG A 178 1.26 30.92 -1.55
C ARG A 178 0.58 31.89 -0.59
N THR A 179 1.12 33.11 -0.54
CA THR A 179 0.51 34.25 0.16
C THR A 179 -0.89 34.52 -0.40
N GLY A 180 -1.90 34.59 0.48
CA GLY A 180 -3.28 34.92 0.08
C GLY A 180 -4.21 33.73 -0.14
N VAL A 181 -3.83 32.55 0.32
CA VAL A 181 -4.69 31.35 0.23
C VAL A 181 -5.49 31.17 1.51
N SER A 182 -6.80 31.04 1.39
CA SER A 182 -7.67 30.67 2.48
C SER A 182 -7.65 29.15 2.72
N SER A 183 -8.09 28.72 3.88
CA SER A 183 -8.28 27.31 4.20
C SER A 183 -9.32 26.69 3.26
N GLY A 184 -9.00 25.56 2.67
CA GLY A 184 -9.87 24.80 1.82
C GLY A 184 -10.30 23.48 2.44
N THR A 185 -11.23 22.81 1.74
CA THR A 185 -11.65 21.43 2.08
C THR A 185 -11.16 20.46 1.02
N ALA A 186 -10.82 19.27 1.42
CA ALA A 186 -10.48 18.19 0.51
C ALA A 186 -11.23 16.92 0.87
N SER A 187 -11.60 16.18 -0.14
CA SER A 187 -12.20 14.86 0.01
C SER A 187 -11.45 13.83 -0.81
N LEU A 188 -11.26 12.66 -0.22
CA LEU A 188 -10.73 11.50 -0.91
C LEU A 188 -11.82 10.95 -1.84
N VAL A 189 -11.56 10.95 -3.14
CA VAL A 189 -12.48 10.42 -4.15
C VAL A 189 -12.27 8.92 -4.32
N SER A 190 -11.03 8.52 -4.56
CA SER A 190 -10.71 7.10 -4.73
C SER A 190 -9.23 6.80 -4.46
N ILE A 191 -8.97 5.57 -4.05
CA ILE A 191 -7.65 4.95 -4.08
C ILE A 191 -7.78 3.74 -4.99
N SER A 192 -6.85 3.59 -5.92
CA SER A 192 -6.77 2.45 -6.82
C SER A 192 -5.38 1.85 -6.78
N VAL A 193 -5.31 0.55 -6.58
CA VAL A 193 -4.08 -0.23 -6.70
C VAL A 193 -4.28 -1.22 -7.85
N SER A 194 -3.50 -1.07 -8.89
CA SER A 194 -3.66 -1.81 -10.15
C SER A 194 -2.45 -2.67 -10.50
#